data_afecac12db42c7abe63f32fbb141ce87
#
_entry.id   afecac12db42c7abe63f32fbb141ce87
#
_cell.length_a   1.000
_cell.length_b   1.000
_cell.length_c   1.000
_cell.angle_alpha   90.00
_cell.angle_beta   90.00
_cell.angle_gamma   90.00
#
_symmetry.space_group_name_H-M   'P 1'
#
loop_
_entity.id
_entity.type
_entity.pdbx_description
1 polymer ?
#
loop_
_entity_poly.entity_id
_entity_poly.type
_entity_poly.pdbx_seq_one_letter_code
_entity_poly.pdbx_strand_id
1 'polypeptide(L)'
;PYLKECHELPEKEERNGILKNIGAMSMHKLATVIVNNTDSLLMSSFIGLTAVGIYSNYRMVIINVQNIIVKLLSAFTGSVGNLSASEEPAKVYRIYREMDFMFFVLNAYFAAGMFILINPFIAIFFGEQYCFSTVTVALIITSFFITGLRRVNLIFREGMGLFWNDRYKAVAESIINLVVSLLLVKPFGIAGIVGGTIISTVTTCAWIEPYVLMKHGIKEDWQARLRRYFAEYAQHCA
;
A
#
# COMPACT_ATOMS: atom_id res chain seq x y z
N PRO A 1 -23.42 -8.69 -25.54
CA PRO A 1 -24.26 -9.82 -25.94
C PRO A 1 -24.42 -10.86 -24.81
N TYR A 2 -23.32 -11.16 -24.05
CA TYR A 2 -23.33 -12.19 -23.00
C TYR A 2 -24.23 -11.92 -21.79
N LEU A 3 -24.56 -10.68 -21.49
CA LEU A 3 -25.42 -10.30 -20.34
C LEU A 3 -26.91 -10.52 -20.57
N LYS A 4 -27.33 -10.83 -21.82
CA LYS A 4 -28.75 -11.06 -22.14
C LYS A 4 -29.23 -12.49 -21.89
N GLU A 5 -28.30 -13.43 -21.68
CA GLU A 5 -28.60 -14.87 -21.50
C GLU A 5 -28.52 -15.37 -20.07
N CYS A 6 -27.94 -14.56 -19.14
CA CYS A 6 -27.87 -14.92 -17.71
C CYS A 6 -29.09 -14.39 -16.97
N HIS A 7 -30.15 -15.17 -16.91
CA HIS A 7 -31.36 -14.87 -16.12
C HIS A 7 -31.36 -15.53 -14.74
N GLU A 8 -30.34 -16.34 -14.42
CA GLU A 8 -30.23 -16.99 -13.12
C GLU A 8 -29.47 -16.12 -12.15
N LEU A 9 -30.13 -15.73 -11.07
CA LEU A 9 -29.47 -15.03 -9.95
C LEU A 9 -28.58 -16.04 -9.22
N PRO A 10 -27.36 -15.64 -8.77
CA PRO A 10 -26.50 -16.50 -7.99
C PRO A 10 -27.23 -17.01 -6.73
N GLU A 11 -26.89 -18.21 -6.30
CA GLU A 11 -27.45 -18.80 -5.08
C GLU A 11 -27.27 -17.87 -3.87
N LYS A 12 -28.16 -17.99 -2.87
CA LYS A 12 -28.17 -17.08 -1.70
C LYS A 12 -26.82 -17.03 -0.99
N GLU A 13 -26.10 -18.15 -0.93
CA GLU A 13 -24.78 -18.19 -0.29
C GLU A 13 -23.73 -17.43 -1.09
N GLU A 14 -23.71 -17.60 -2.38
CA GLU A 14 -22.80 -16.89 -3.29
C GLU A 14 -23.07 -15.40 -3.30
N ARG A 15 -24.34 -14.99 -3.36
CA ARG A 15 -24.77 -13.58 -3.26
C ARG A 15 -24.34 -12.96 -1.92
N ASN A 16 -24.49 -13.66 -0.81
CA ASN A 16 -24.05 -13.20 0.49
C ASN A 16 -22.52 -13.07 0.57
N GLY A 17 -21.76 -13.97 -0.05
CA GLY A 17 -20.32 -13.88 -0.21
C GLY A 17 -19.90 -12.64 -0.98
N ILE A 18 -20.56 -12.37 -2.11
CA ILE A 18 -20.32 -11.18 -2.93
C ILE A 18 -20.63 -9.90 -2.13
N LEU A 19 -21.76 -9.83 -1.45
CA LEU A 19 -22.14 -8.66 -0.63
C LEU A 19 -21.16 -8.41 0.51
N LYS A 20 -20.67 -9.45 1.18
CA LYS A 20 -19.63 -9.33 2.22
C LYS A 20 -18.33 -8.76 1.65
N ASN A 21 -17.90 -9.24 0.49
CA ASN A 21 -16.71 -8.72 -0.17
C ASN A 21 -16.85 -7.26 -0.62
N ILE A 22 -18.02 -6.88 -1.16
CA ILE A 22 -18.34 -5.49 -1.51
C ILE A 22 -18.27 -4.59 -0.27
N GLY A 23 -18.87 -5.02 0.84
CA GLY A 23 -18.80 -4.30 2.12
C GLY A 23 -17.36 -4.12 2.60
N ALA A 24 -16.55 -5.17 2.56
CA ALA A 24 -15.13 -5.11 2.94
C ALA A 24 -14.33 -4.18 2.03
N MET A 25 -14.52 -4.26 0.70
CA MET A 25 -13.90 -3.33 -0.26
C MET A 25 -14.26 -1.88 0.01
N SER A 26 -15.54 -1.61 0.33
CA SER A 26 -15.99 -0.26 0.67
C SER A 26 -15.34 0.26 1.94
N MET A 27 -15.20 -0.58 2.98
CA MET A 27 -14.47 -0.23 4.20
C MET A 27 -12.99 0.10 3.91
N HIS A 28 -12.32 -0.71 3.09
CA HIS A 28 -10.94 -0.43 2.67
C HIS A 28 -10.81 0.89 1.92
N LYS A 29 -11.72 1.19 0.99
CA LYS A 29 -11.71 2.45 0.24
C LYS A 29 -11.95 3.65 1.15
N LEU A 30 -12.94 3.58 2.04
CA LEU A 30 -13.21 4.66 3.00
C LEU A 30 -12.03 4.91 3.92
N ALA A 31 -11.42 3.86 4.49
CA ALA A 31 -10.25 3.99 5.35
C ALA A 31 -9.05 4.61 4.59
N THR A 32 -8.83 4.23 3.34
CA THR A 32 -7.77 4.82 2.50
C THR A 32 -8.02 6.32 2.27
N VAL A 33 -9.27 6.71 2.00
CA VAL A 33 -9.64 8.13 1.85
C VAL A 33 -9.40 8.90 3.15
N ILE A 34 -9.76 8.32 4.31
CA ILE A 34 -9.53 8.93 5.61
C ILE A 34 -8.03 9.14 5.84
N VAL A 35 -7.20 8.11 5.73
CA VAL A 35 -5.74 8.21 5.92
C VAL A 35 -5.15 9.31 5.02
N ASN A 36 -5.44 9.26 3.71
CA ASN A 36 -4.88 10.22 2.76
C ASN A 36 -5.28 11.68 3.01
N ASN A 37 -6.46 11.93 3.56
CA ASN A 37 -6.93 13.30 3.84
C ASN A 37 -6.58 13.75 5.25
N THR A 38 -6.43 12.84 6.20
CA THR A 38 -6.03 13.15 7.58
C THR A 38 -4.68 13.85 7.62
N ASP A 39 -3.71 13.41 6.84
CA ASP A 39 -2.39 14.04 6.75
C ASP A 39 -2.50 15.53 6.36
N SER A 40 -3.28 15.83 5.32
CA SER A 40 -3.50 17.20 4.86
C SER A 40 -4.27 18.06 5.88
N LEU A 41 -5.26 17.47 6.55
CA LEU A 41 -6.01 18.14 7.62
C LEU A 41 -5.11 18.46 8.81
N LEU A 42 -4.29 17.52 9.26
CA LEU A 42 -3.35 17.74 10.36
C LEU A 42 -2.29 18.79 10.00
N MET A 43 -1.74 18.73 8.77
CA MET A 43 -0.79 19.74 8.31
C MET A 43 -1.42 21.14 8.29
N SER A 44 -2.64 21.29 7.75
CA SER A 44 -3.31 22.58 7.69
C SER A 44 -3.64 23.14 9.08
N SER A 45 -4.06 22.28 9.99
CA SER A 45 -4.51 22.67 11.34
C SER A 45 -3.36 22.99 12.30
N PHE A 46 -2.23 22.27 12.22
CA PHE A 46 -1.13 22.38 13.17
C PHE A 46 0.09 23.15 12.63
N ILE A 47 0.30 23.19 11.31
CA ILE A 47 1.49 23.76 10.70
C ILE A 47 1.12 24.94 9.81
N GLY A 48 0.00 24.85 9.08
CA GLY A 48 -0.51 25.92 8.22
C GLY A 48 -0.61 25.50 6.75
N LEU A 49 -1.37 26.29 5.97
CA LEU A 49 -1.68 26.01 4.56
C LEU A 49 -0.43 26.02 3.65
N THR A 50 0.56 26.84 3.99
CA THR A 50 1.84 26.88 3.23
C THR A 50 2.54 25.52 3.26
N ALA A 51 2.55 24.86 4.42
CA ALA A 51 3.13 23.52 4.57
C ALA A 51 2.40 22.48 3.72
N VAL A 52 1.07 22.56 3.66
CA VAL A 52 0.25 21.71 2.78
C VAL A 52 0.62 21.91 1.32
N GLY A 53 0.79 23.17 0.89
CA GLY A 53 1.20 23.51 -0.47
C GLY A 53 2.57 22.92 -0.83
N ILE A 54 3.56 23.09 0.02
CA ILE A 54 4.90 22.52 -0.19
C ILE A 54 4.84 20.98 -0.26
N TYR A 55 4.18 20.35 0.71
CA TYR A 55 4.03 18.88 0.74
C TYR A 55 3.30 18.35 -0.49
N SER A 56 2.32 19.10 -1.02
CA SER A 56 1.58 18.71 -2.21
C SER A 56 2.47 18.59 -3.45
N ASN A 57 3.51 19.42 -3.58
CA ASN A 57 4.46 19.32 -4.69
C ASN A 57 5.24 17.99 -4.62
N TYR A 58 5.74 17.62 -3.44
CA TYR A 58 6.39 16.31 -3.24
C TYR A 58 5.44 15.16 -3.50
N ARG A 59 4.23 15.24 -2.94
CA ARG A 59 3.19 14.21 -3.11
C ARG A 59 2.80 14.02 -4.57
N MET A 60 2.73 15.09 -5.37
CA MET A 60 2.45 15.02 -6.80
C MET A 60 3.49 14.17 -7.53
N VAL A 61 4.78 14.39 -7.29
CA VAL A 61 5.85 13.59 -7.89
C VAL A 61 5.74 12.14 -7.48
N ILE A 62 5.59 11.87 -6.18
CA ILE A 62 5.50 10.52 -5.61
C ILE A 62 4.30 9.76 -6.16
N ILE A 63 3.12 10.37 -6.21
CA ILE A 63 1.90 9.74 -6.73
C ILE A 63 2.06 9.38 -8.21
N ASN A 64 2.69 10.23 -9.02
CA ASN A 64 2.91 9.92 -10.42
C ASN A 64 3.84 8.72 -10.60
N VAL A 65 4.93 8.63 -9.85
CA VAL A 65 5.82 7.45 -9.86
C VAL A 65 5.08 6.20 -9.36
N GLN A 66 4.32 6.31 -8.26
CA GLN A 66 3.48 5.20 -7.77
C GLN A 66 2.48 4.73 -8.82
N ASN A 67 1.84 5.65 -9.53
CA ASN A 67 0.87 5.31 -10.57
C ASN A 67 1.50 4.52 -11.74
N ILE A 68 2.75 4.80 -12.10
CA ILE A 68 3.48 4.01 -13.10
C ILE A 68 3.63 2.56 -12.60
N ILE A 69 4.13 2.38 -11.37
CA ILE A 69 4.31 1.06 -10.75
C ILE A 69 2.97 0.32 -10.64
N VAL A 70 1.92 1.00 -10.18
CA VAL A 70 0.58 0.40 -10.03
C VAL A 70 0.00 -0.01 -11.38
N LYS A 71 0.16 0.78 -12.44
CA LYS A 71 -0.31 0.42 -13.79
C LYS A 71 0.39 -0.82 -14.33
N LEU A 72 1.71 -0.94 -14.12
CA LEU A 72 2.46 -2.14 -14.49
C LEU A 72 1.93 -3.37 -13.75
N LEU A 73 1.68 -3.25 -12.45
CA LEU A 73 1.17 -4.34 -11.61
C LEU A 73 -0.29 -4.70 -11.92
N SER A 74 -1.15 -3.73 -12.16
CA SER A 74 -2.59 -3.96 -12.37
C SER A 74 -2.89 -4.82 -13.60
N ALA A 75 -1.99 -4.82 -14.58
CA ALA A 75 -2.08 -5.72 -15.74
C ALA A 75 -2.03 -7.20 -15.34
N PHE A 76 -1.45 -7.53 -14.20
CA PHE A 76 -1.34 -8.91 -13.70
C PHE A 76 -2.51 -9.35 -12.82
N THR A 77 -3.37 -8.45 -12.34
CA THR A 77 -4.44 -8.79 -11.37
C THR A 77 -5.38 -9.87 -11.90
N GLY A 78 -5.82 -9.75 -13.15
CA GLY A 78 -6.68 -10.77 -13.78
C GLY A 78 -5.97 -12.12 -13.94
N SER A 79 -4.69 -12.08 -14.31
CA SER A 79 -3.86 -13.28 -14.44
C SER A 79 -3.63 -13.97 -13.11
N VAL A 80 -3.47 -13.21 -12.01
CA VAL A 80 -3.34 -13.75 -10.64
C VAL A 80 -4.63 -14.45 -10.21
N GLY A 81 -5.80 -13.86 -10.52
CA GLY A 81 -7.09 -14.51 -10.25
C GLY A 81 -7.22 -15.86 -10.94
N ASN A 82 -6.92 -15.92 -12.24
CA ASN A 82 -6.92 -17.17 -13.00
C ASN A 82 -5.87 -18.17 -12.50
N LEU A 83 -4.65 -17.71 -12.24
CA LEU A 83 -3.56 -18.51 -11.69
C LEU A 83 -3.97 -19.21 -10.38
N SER A 84 -4.59 -18.45 -9.47
CA SER A 84 -5.01 -19.00 -8.16
C SER A 84 -6.16 -20.00 -8.24
N ALA A 85 -6.97 -19.93 -9.31
CA ALA A 85 -8.10 -20.84 -9.53
C ALA A 85 -7.69 -22.12 -10.27
N SER A 86 -6.67 -22.08 -11.14
CA SER A 86 -6.31 -23.15 -12.05
C SER A 86 -5.04 -23.92 -11.68
N GLU A 87 -4.17 -23.36 -10.83
CA GLU A 87 -2.84 -23.90 -10.58
C GLU A 87 -2.63 -24.33 -9.12
N GLU A 88 -1.66 -25.20 -8.92
CA GLU A 88 -1.30 -25.71 -7.59
C GLU A 88 -0.71 -24.60 -6.70
N PRO A 89 -0.96 -24.64 -5.37
CA PRO A 89 -0.48 -23.65 -4.40
C PRO A 89 1.04 -23.41 -4.44
N ALA A 90 1.82 -24.44 -4.75
CA ALA A 90 3.28 -24.34 -4.86
C ALA A 90 3.70 -23.47 -6.05
N LYS A 91 3.00 -23.57 -7.21
CA LYS A 91 3.25 -22.76 -8.39
C LYS A 91 2.82 -21.30 -8.17
N VAL A 92 1.65 -21.11 -7.55
CA VAL A 92 1.14 -19.76 -7.18
C VAL A 92 2.14 -19.05 -6.27
N TYR A 93 2.67 -19.76 -5.25
CA TYR A 93 3.65 -19.19 -4.33
C TYR A 93 4.98 -18.84 -5.02
N ARG A 94 5.45 -19.68 -5.95
CA ARG A 94 6.67 -19.39 -6.72
C ARG A 94 6.52 -18.11 -7.53
N ILE A 95 5.42 -17.98 -8.28
CA ILE A 95 5.14 -16.79 -9.09
C ILE A 95 4.98 -15.54 -8.20
N TYR A 96 4.31 -15.68 -7.06
CA TYR A 96 4.22 -14.61 -6.07
C TYR A 96 5.60 -14.11 -5.65
N ARG A 97 6.54 -14.99 -5.29
CA ARG A 97 7.89 -14.63 -4.87
C ARG A 97 8.70 -13.96 -5.97
N GLU A 98 8.60 -14.48 -7.20
CA GLU A 98 9.29 -13.89 -8.37
C GLU A 98 8.79 -12.47 -8.62
N MET A 99 7.48 -12.24 -8.56
CA MET A 99 6.87 -10.92 -8.68
C MET A 99 7.28 -10.01 -7.51
N ASP A 100 7.22 -10.50 -6.29
CA ASP A 100 7.54 -9.72 -5.08
C ASP A 100 9.00 -9.23 -5.12
N PHE A 101 9.95 -10.11 -5.47
CA PHE A 101 11.35 -9.73 -5.64
C PHE A 101 11.55 -8.71 -6.79
N MET A 102 10.95 -8.94 -7.95
CA MET A 102 11.04 -8.02 -9.08
C MET A 102 10.55 -6.61 -8.71
N PHE A 103 9.40 -6.54 -8.02
CA PHE A 103 8.83 -5.26 -7.60
C PHE A 103 9.55 -4.63 -6.41
N PHE A 104 10.16 -5.43 -5.54
CA PHE A 104 11.11 -4.94 -4.53
C PHE A 104 12.26 -4.16 -5.19
N VAL A 105 12.94 -4.77 -6.16
CA VAL A 105 14.07 -4.14 -6.87
C VAL A 105 13.62 -2.87 -7.60
N LEU A 106 12.49 -2.93 -8.30
CA LEU A 106 11.94 -1.78 -9.03
C LEU A 106 11.61 -0.63 -8.06
N ASN A 107 10.97 -0.94 -6.94
CA ASN A 107 10.59 0.04 -5.93
C ASN A 107 11.82 0.65 -5.24
N ALA A 108 12.84 -0.16 -4.95
CA ALA A 108 14.11 0.31 -4.38
C ALA A 108 14.83 1.26 -5.36
N TYR A 109 14.85 0.93 -6.65
CA TYR A 109 15.43 1.79 -7.69
C TYR A 109 14.73 3.16 -7.75
N PHE A 110 13.40 3.17 -7.78
CA PHE A 110 12.65 4.43 -7.77
C PHE A 110 12.82 5.20 -6.46
N ALA A 111 12.87 4.53 -5.32
CA ALA A 111 13.09 5.18 -4.02
C ALA A 111 14.47 5.85 -3.97
N ALA A 112 15.52 5.16 -4.37
CA ALA A 112 16.87 5.71 -4.43
C ALA A 112 16.96 6.90 -5.40
N GLY A 113 16.41 6.75 -6.61
CA GLY A 113 16.37 7.81 -7.61
C GLY A 113 15.61 9.04 -7.10
N MET A 114 14.44 8.86 -6.51
CA MET A 114 13.66 9.96 -5.94
C MET A 114 14.37 10.62 -4.75
N PHE A 115 15.03 9.85 -3.88
CA PHE A 115 15.76 10.43 -2.75
C PHE A 115 16.83 11.43 -3.21
N ILE A 116 17.51 11.13 -4.31
CA ILE A 116 18.55 11.99 -4.88
C ILE A 116 17.94 13.17 -5.66
N LEU A 117 16.88 12.91 -6.45
CA LEU A 117 16.41 13.86 -7.46
C LEU A 117 15.25 14.74 -7.02
N ILE A 118 14.49 14.42 -5.96
CA ILE A 118 13.25 15.12 -5.64
C ILE A 118 13.51 16.56 -5.19
N ASN A 119 14.50 16.82 -4.34
CA ASN A 119 14.85 18.21 -3.93
C ASN A 119 15.35 19.04 -5.10
N PRO A 120 16.34 18.58 -5.93
CA PRO A 120 16.71 19.27 -7.17
C PRO A 120 15.52 19.56 -8.10
N PHE A 121 14.62 18.59 -8.27
CA PHE A 121 13.41 18.78 -9.06
C PHE A 121 12.51 19.89 -8.48
N ILE A 122 12.24 19.87 -7.17
CA ILE A 122 11.44 20.91 -6.51
C ILE A 122 12.13 22.28 -6.61
N ALA A 123 13.43 22.34 -6.41
CA ALA A 123 14.20 23.60 -6.51
C ALA A 123 14.08 24.23 -7.90
N ILE A 124 14.19 23.43 -8.97
CA ILE A 124 14.13 23.93 -10.36
C ILE A 124 12.72 24.37 -10.74
N PHE A 125 11.68 23.61 -10.38
CA PHE A 125 10.32 23.87 -10.85
C PHE A 125 9.51 24.81 -9.94
N PHE A 126 9.81 24.84 -8.63
CA PHE A 126 9.05 25.58 -7.64
C PHE A 126 9.90 26.62 -6.88
N GLY A 127 11.20 26.40 -6.78
CA GLY A 127 12.15 27.28 -6.08
C GLY A 127 12.74 26.63 -4.82
N GLU A 128 13.97 27.03 -4.47
CA GLU A 128 14.73 26.48 -3.34
C GLU A 128 14.02 26.64 -1.98
N GLN A 129 13.25 27.72 -1.81
CA GLN A 129 12.50 28.01 -0.59
C GLN A 129 11.41 26.96 -0.28
N TYR A 130 11.05 26.11 -1.24
CA TYR A 130 10.06 25.04 -1.09
C TYR A 130 10.69 23.66 -0.88
N CYS A 131 12.03 23.60 -0.72
CA CYS A 131 12.72 22.34 -0.45
C CYS A 131 12.59 21.95 1.03
N PHE A 132 12.28 20.67 1.27
CA PHE A 132 12.31 20.10 2.61
C PHE A 132 13.73 19.72 3.03
N SER A 133 13.93 19.64 4.35
CA SER A 133 15.17 19.08 4.91
C SER A 133 15.37 17.64 4.45
N THR A 134 16.62 17.22 4.35
CA THR A 134 16.99 15.84 3.96
C THR A 134 16.30 14.78 4.82
N VAL A 135 16.12 15.05 6.13
CA VAL A 135 15.44 14.13 7.05
C VAL A 135 13.97 13.98 6.68
N THR A 136 13.27 15.08 6.38
CA THR A 136 11.86 15.02 5.94
C THR A 136 11.73 14.28 4.62
N VAL A 137 12.62 14.54 3.66
CA VAL A 137 12.66 13.83 2.38
C VAL A 137 12.90 12.34 2.60
N ALA A 138 13.87 11.97 3.45
CA ALA A 138 14.14 10.57 3.77
C ALA A 138 12.90 9.86 4.31
N LEU A 139 12.15 10.49 5.22
CA LEU A 139 10.91 9.92 5.75
C LEU A 139 9.83 9.78 4.66
N ILE A 140 9.67 10.78 3.81
CA ILE A 140 8.71 10.74 2.70
C ILE A 140 9.05 9.60 1.73
N ILE A 141 10.32 9.42 1.38
CA ILE A 141 10.77 8.35 0.49
C ILE A 141 10.70 6.98 1.19
N THR A 142 10.97 6.91 2.49
CA THR A 142 10.77 5.68 3.28
C THR A 142 9.30 5.27 3.29
N SER A 143 8.37 6.23 3.45
CA SER A 143 6.93 5.97 3.36
C SER A 143 6.53 5.45 1.97
N PHE A 144 7.06 6.06 0.90
CA PHE A 144 6.88 5.57 -0.47
C PHE A 144 7.39 4.12 -0.63
N PHE A 145 8.60 3.84 -0.16
CA PHE A 145 9.22 2.52 -0.26
C PHE A 145 8.39 1.45 0.45
N ILE A 146 8.05 1.67 1.73
CA ILE A 146 7.24 0.73 2.52
C ILE A 146 5.85 0.51 1.90
N THR A 147 5.21 1.55 1.38
CA THR A 147 3.94 1.44 0.68
C THR A 147 4.07 0.66 -0.63
N GLY A 148 5.20 0.81 -1.32
CA GLY A 148 5.50 0.07 -2.55
C GLY A 148 5.68 -1.43 -2.32
N LEU A 149 6.34 -1.83 -1.22
CA LEU A 149 6.56 -3.24 -0.86
C LEU A 149 5.26 -4.03 -0.68
N ARG A 150 4.17 -3.36 -0.33
CA ARG A 150 2.85 -3.99 -0.11
C ARG A 150 2.10 -4.30 -1.41
N ARG A 151 2.52 -3.74 -2.55
CA ARG A 151 1.71 -3.75 -3.79
C ARG A 151 1.44 -5.15 -4.32
N VAL A 152 2.42 -6.03 -4.29
CA VAL A 152 2.25 -7.41 -4.76
C VAL A 152 1.27 -8.18 -3.86
N ASN A 153 1.38 -8.03 -2.52
CA ASN A 153 0.43 -8.60 -1.58
C ASN A 153 -1.02 -8.15 -1.88
N LEU A 154 -1.21 -6.85 -2.18
CA LEU A 154 -2.52 -6.30 -2.49
C LEU A 154 -3.10 -6.88 -3.78
N ILE A 155 -2.29 -7.04 -4.84
CA ILE A 155 -2.75 -7.61 -6.11
C ILE A 155 -3.14 -9.07 -5.97
N PHE A 156 -2.34 -9.88 -5.26
CA PHE A 156 -2.71 -11.27 -4.99
C PHE A 156 -3.96 -11.36 -4.13
N ARG A 157 -4.10 -10.53 -3.10
CA ARG A 157 -5.31 -10.42 -2.30
C ARG A 157 -6.54 -10.07 -3.15
N GLU A 158 -6.41 -9.08 -4.05
CA GLU A 158 -7.46 -8.65 -4.96
C GLU A 158 -7.84 -9.75 -5.96
N GLY A 159 -6.84 -10.35 -6.60
CA GLY A 159 -7.05 -11.45 -7.54
C GLY A 159 -7.70 -12.68 -6.92
N MET A 160 -7.41 -12.96 -5.64
CA MET A 160 -8.00 -14.07 -4.89
C MET A 160 -9.29 -13.71 -4.13
N GLY A 161 -9.74 -12.46 -4.16
CA GLY A 161 -10.98 -12.01 -3.50
C GLY A 161 -10.94 -12.02 -1.97
N LEU A 162 -9.77 -11.84 -1.34
CA LEU A 162 -9.57 -11.99 0.11
C LEU A 162 -9.94 -10.74 0.93
N PHE A 163 -10.79 -9.86 0.44
CA PHE A 163 -11.12 -8.58 1.10
C PHE A 163 -11.78 -8.75 2.46
N TRP A 164 -12.56 -9.80 2.65
CA TRP A 164 -13.24 -10.03 3.92
C TRP A 164 -12.28 -10.41 5.05
N ASN A 165 -11.18 -11.07 4.73
CA ASN A 165 -10.25 -11.62 5.71
C ASN A 165 -9.40 -10.55 6.42
N ASP A 166 -9.20 -9.39 5.79
CA ASP A 166 -8.42 -8.28 6.35
C ASP A 166 -9.23 -6.98 6.55
N ARG A 167 -10.56 -7.06 6.57
CA ARG A 167 -11.47 -5.90 6.61
C ARG A 167 -11.20 -4.91 7.75
N TYR A 168 -10.78 -5.38 8.90
CA TYR A 168 -10.48 -4.53 10.06
C TYR A 168 -9.10 -3.87 10.00
N LYS A 169 -8.19 -4.37 9.16
CA LYS A 169 -6.83 -3.84 9.02
C LYS A 169 -6.83 -2.35 8.66
N ALA A 170 -7.64 -1.97 7.66
CA ALA A 170 -7.69 -0.59 7.19
C ALA A 170 -8.22 0.38 8.26
N VAL A 171 -9.16 -0.06 9.09
CA VAL A 171 -9.67 0.73 10.22
C VAL A 171 -8.59 0.87 11.30
N ALA A 172 -7.90 -0.22 11.65
CA ALA A 172 -6.81 -0.19 12.61
C ALA A 172 -5.65 0.73 12.13
N GLU A 173 -5.25 0.61 10.85
CA GLU A 173 -4.27 1.50 10.22
C GLU A 173 -4.67 2.96 10.34
N SER A 174 -5.93 3.30 10.04
CA SER A 174 -6.43 4.68 10.10
C SER A 174 -6.41 5.25 11.52
N ILE A 175 -6.81 4.46 12.52
CA ILE A 175 -6.82 4.89 13.92
C ILE A 175 -5.38 5.10 14.41
N ILE A 176 -4.48 4.14 14.17
CA ILE A 176 -3.08 4.25 14.58
C ILE A 176 -2.41 5.43 13.86
N ASN A 177 -2.64 5.60 12.55
CA ASN A 177 -2.13 6.74 11.80
C ASN A 177 -2.56 8.06 12.43
N LEU A 178 -3.87 8.25 12.68
CA LEU A 178 -4.39 9.47 13.27
C LEU A 178 -3.78 9.74 14.66
N VAL A 179 -3.77 8.74 15.54
CA VAL A 179 -3.27 8.90 16.92
C VAL A 179 -1.77 9.23 16.91
N VAL A 180 -0.96 8.46 16.18
CA VAL A 180 0.49 8.66 16.14
C VAL A 180 0.84 9.99 15.45
N SER A 181 0.17 10.35 14.37
CA SER A 181 0.38 11.63 13.70
C SER A 181 0.02 12.83 14.59
N LEU A 182 -1.07 12.74 15.38
CA LEU A 182 -1.43 13.77 16.35
C LEU A 182 -0.39 13.94 17.48
N LEU A 183 0.21 12.84 17.93
CA LEU A 183 1.26 12.87 18.95
C LEU A 183 2.56 13.45 18.41
N LEU A 184 2.90 13.13 17.15
CA LEU A 184 4.18 13.49 16.55
C LEU A 184 4.16 14.84 15.81
N VAL A 185 3.00 15.37 15.43
CA VAL A 185 2.92 16.63 14.67
C VAL A 185 3.47 17.82 15.46
N LYS A 186 3.22 17.89 16.78
CA LYS A 186 3.69 18.99 17.61
C LYS A 186 5.22 19.05 17.71
N PRO A 187 5.95 17.96 18.06
CA PRO A 187 7.41 18.00 18.17
C PRO A 187 8.14 17.95 16.82
N PHE A 188 7.57 17.32 15.79
CA PHE A 188 8.31 17.02 14.55
C PHE A 188 7.66 17.62 13.28
N GLY A 189 6.54 18.32 13.40
CA GLY A 189 5.88 18.95 12.24
C GLY A 189 5.50 17.94 11.15
N ILE A 190 5.85 18.25 9.89
CA ILE A 190 5.56 17.40 8.72
C ILE A 190 6.21 16.02 8.87
N ALA A 191 7.45 15.96 9.36
CA ALA A 191 8.17 14.71 9.58
C ALA A 191 7.42 13.80 10.57
N GLY A 192 6.74 14.38 11.58
CA GLY A 192 5.90 13.66 12.52
C GLY A 192 4.67 13.04 11.89
N ILE A 193 4.00 13.74 10.98
CA ILE A 193 2.83 13.23 10.26
C ILE A 193 3.22 12.05 9.35
N VAL A 194 4.28 12.23 8.56
CA VAL A 194 4.82 11.17 7.70
C VAL A 194 5.30 9.97 8.53
N GLY A 195 5.95 10.23 9.67
CA GLY A 195 6.34 9.21 10.63
C GLY A 195 5.16 8.40 11.17
N GLY A 196 4.02 9.06 11.43
CA GLY A 196 2.77 8.42 11.81
C GLY A 196 2.27 7.43 10.75
N THR A 197 2.33 7.82 9.48
CA THR A 197 1.98 6.95 8.35
C THR A 197 2.91 5.75 8.26
N ILE A 198 4.22 5.93 8.43
CA ILE A 198 5.19 4.81 8.45
C ILE A 198 4.87 3.84 9.59
N ILE A 199 4.71 4.35 10.82
CA ILE A 199 4.45 3.54 12.00
C ILE A 199 3.15 2.76 11.86
N SER A 200 2.05 3.41 11.43
CA SER A 200 0.77 2.73 11.23
C SER A 200 0.85 1.62 10.18
N THR A 201 1.53 1.86 9.07
CA THR A 201 1.71 0.87 8.00
C THR A 201 2.56 -0.31 8.47
N VAL A 202 3.68 -0.06 9.16
CA VAL A 202 4.58 -1.12 9.65
C VAL A 202 3.90 -1.95 10.74
N THR A 203 3.16 -1.32 11.65
CA THR A 203 2.51 -2.04 12.76
C THR A 203 1.26 -2.81 12.36
N THR A 204 0.63 -2.49 11.23
CA THR A 204 -0.59 -3.15 10.75
C THR A 204 -0.38 -3.89 9.45
N CYS A 205 -0.15 -3.17 8.37
CA CYS A 205 -0.19 -3.72 7.02
C CYS A 205 0.96 -4.67 6.70
N ALA A 206 2.16 -4.36 7.18
CA ALA A 206 3.34 -5.18 6.94
C ALA A 206 3.22 -6.62 7.44
N TRP A 207 2.37 -6.87 8.46
CA TRP A 207 2.14 -8.18 9.04
C TRP A 207 0.84 -8.83 8.58
N ILE A 208 -0.24 -8.05 8.55
CA ILE A 208 -1.59 -8.59 8.29
C ILE A 208 -1.73 -9.00 6.82
N GLU A 209 -1.20 -8.23 5.89
CA GLU A 209 -1.35 -8.51 4.45
C GLU A 209 -0.67 -9.83 4.04
N PRO A 210 0.63 -10.06 4.31
CA PRO A 210 1.25 -11.33 3.97
C PRO A 210 0.65 -12.49 4.77
N TYR A 211 0.26 -12.29 6.03
CA TYR A 211 -0.41 -13.30 6.83
C TYR A 211 -1.74 -13.75 6.19
N VAL A 212 -2.59 -12.81 5.81
CA VAL A 212 -3.88 -13.12 5.17
C VAL A 212 -3.67 -13.83 3.84
N LEU A 213 -2.73 -13.36 3.03
CA LEU A 213 -2.42 -13.97 1.74
C LEU A 213 -1.91 -15.40 1.90
N MET A 214 -0.94 -15.65 2.78
CA MET A 214 -0.38 -16.99 2.96
C MET A 214 -1.40 -17.94 3.55
N LYS A 215 -2.16 -17.53 4.59
CA LYS A 215 -3.10 -18.39 5.31
C LYS A 215 -4.38 -18.66 4.53
N HIS A 216 -4.96 -17.68 3.88
CA HIS A 216 -6.28 -17.77 3.24
C HIS A 216 -6.22 -17.89 1.72
N GLY A 217 -5.17 -17.34 1.09
CA GLY A 217 -4.96 -17.41 -0.35
C GLY A 217 -4.21 -18.68 -0.76
N ILE A 218 -2.95 -18.80 -0.35
CA ILE A 218 -2.06 -19.89 -0.77
C ILE A 218 -2.29 -21.17 0.04
N LYS A 219 -2.65 -21.05 1.33
CA LYS A 219 -3.09 -22.08 2.29
C LYS A 219 -2.04 -23.11 2.70
N GLU A 220 -1.41 -23.79 1.75
CA GLU A 220 -0.43 -24.84 1.98
C GLU A 220 0.84 -24.28 2.66
N ASP A 221 1.35 -24.94 3.70
CA ASP A 221 2.57 -24.56 4.45
C ASP A 221 2.69 -23.06 4.80
N TRP A 222 1.56 -22.39 5.05
CA TRP A 222 1.48 -20.94 5.21
C TRP A 222 2.45 -20.39 6.27
N GLN A 223 2.72 -21.12 7.36
CA GLN A 223 3.62 -20.66 8.42
C GLN A 223 5.09 -20.63 7.95
N ALA A 224 5.52 -21.67 7.23
CA ALA A 224 6.87 -21.74 6.68
C ALA A 224 7.07 -20.65 5.61
N ARG A 225 6.06 -20.44 4.76
CA ARG A 225 6.07 -19.42 3.71
C ARG A 225 6.09 -18.01 4.29
N LEU A 226 5.33 -17.76 5.36
CA LEU A 226 5.33 -16.47 6.05
C LEU A 226 6.69 -16.16 6.71
N ARG A 227 7.29 -17.15 7.38
CA ARG A 227 8.65 -17.00 7.97
C ARG A 227 9.68 -16.69 6.89
N ARG A 228 9.60 -17.40 5.77
CA ARG A 228 10.51 -17.19 4.64
C ARG A 228 10.33 -15.80 4.04
N TYR A 229 9.11 -15.32 3.89
CA TYR A 229 8.82 -13.95 3.43
C TYR A 229 9.59 -12.91 4.27
N PHE A 230 9.44 -12.95 5.59
CA PHE A 230 10.13 -12.01 6.47
C PHE A 230 11.66 -12.18 6.46
N ALA A 231 12.16 -13.41 6.36
CA ALA A 231 13.59 -13.67 6.27
C ALA A 231 14.18 -13.09 4.96
N GLU A 232 13.49 -13.24 3.83
CA GLU A 232 13.89 -12.68 2.54
C GLU A 232 13.91 -11.15 2.58
N TYR A 233 12.89 -10.50 3.16
CA TYR A 233 12.90 -9.04 3.32
C TYR A 233 14.02 -8.56 4.24
N ALA A 234 14.32 -9.28 5.33
CA ALA A 234 15.46 -8.95 6.18
C ALA A 234 16.80 -9.03 5.43
N GLN A 235 16.93 -10.00 4.52
CA GLN A 235 18.12 -10.15 3.67
C GLN A 235 18.21 -9.08 2.57
N HIS A 236 17.08 -8.72 1.97
CA HIS A 236 17.04 -7.72 0.90
C HIS A 236 17.29 -6.29 1.40
N CYS A 237 16.99 -6.02 2.69
CA CYS A 237 17.16 -4.71 3.30
C CYS A 237 18.50 -4.57 4.07
N ALA A 238 19.30 -5.64 4.20
CA ALA A 238 20.62 -5.64 4.82
C ALA A 238 21.71 -5.30 3.82
#